data_e05b798499a147a20d69ca4fa0cae9cd
#
_entry.id   e05b798499a147a20d69ca4fa0cae9cd
#
_cell.length_a   1.000
_cell.length_b   1.000
_cell.length_c   1.000
_cell.angle_alpha   90.00
_cell.angle_beta   90.00
_cell.angle_gamma   90.00
#
_symmetry.space_group_name_H-M   'P 1'
#
loop_
_entity.id
_entity.type
_entity.pdbx_description
1 polymer ?
#
loop_
_entity_poly.entity_id
_entity_poly.type
_entity_poly.pdbx_seq_one_letter_code
_entity_poly.pdbx_strand_id
1 'polypeptide(L)'
;MTPMAPDTLHSAPQAGPAILLTGFDPFGGGAHNPSWLIAEALHGQRIAGHQVVAAQLPTVFGQSLVQAHQPALTLCLGLAGGRAALSIERIGININDARIPDNAGAQPIDTPVQSGGPAAYFASLPIKAMLRGVQRAGVPCEVSQTAGTFVCNHVLYGLMHLLAQGTAPQGARGGFVHVPWLSGQGEPHLPLRDMVRGIHAALWAAVLAPQDIALQAGDTH
;
A
#
# COMPACT_ATOMS: atom_id res chain seq x y z
N MET A 1 -9.96 -52.56 -27.87
CA MET A 1 -10.44 -51.43 -27.05
C MET A 1 -9.46 -51.31 -25.88
N THR A 2 -8.54 -50.37 -25.99
CA THR A 2 -7.50 -50.11 -24.96
C THR A 2 -8.05 -49.06 -24.01
N PRO A 3 -8.05 -49.23 -22.70
CA PRO A 3 -8.53 -48.20 -21.77
C PRO A 3 -7.56 -47.05 -21.72
N MET A 4 -8.04 -45.82 -21.91
CA MET A 4 -7.32 -44.56 -21.69
C MET A 4 -6.96 -44.44 -20.22
N ALA A 5 -5.68 -44.10 -19.97
CA ALA A 5 -5.17 -43.76 -18.66
C ALA A 5 -5.79 -42.43 -18.16
N PRO A 6 -6.05 -42.28 -16.85
CA PRO A 6 -6.61 -41.05 -16.31
C PRO A 6 -5.60 -39.90 -16.37
N ASP A 7 -6.08 -38.76 -16.85
CA ASP A 7 -5.37 -37.49 -16.84
C ASP A 7 -4.81 -37.18 -15.45
N THR A 8 -3.49 -37.03 -15.37
CA THR A 8 -2.80 -36.48 -14.22
C THR A 8 -3.23 -35.04 -14.07
N LEU A 9 -4.14 -34.77 -13.15
CA LEU A 9 -4.44 -33.44 -12.62
C LEU A 9 -3.12 -32.83 -12.13
N HIS A 10 -2.57 -31.91 -12.91
CA HIS A 10 -1.53 -31.01 -12.46
C HIS A 10 -2.15 -30.17 -11.34
N SER A 11 -1.87 -30.54 -10.09
CA SER A 11 -2.17 -29.70 -8.95
C SER A 11 -1.46 -28.35 -9.19
N ALA A 12 -2.25 -27.29 -9.32
CA ALA A 12 -1.72 -25.93 -9.36
C ALA A 12 -0.75 -25.76 -8.17
N PRO A 13 0.42 -25.14 -8.35
CA PRO A 13 1.34 -24.94 -7.26
C PRO A 13 0.60 -24.23 -6.14
N GLN A 14 0.61 -24.79 -4.93
CA GLN A 14 0.06 -24.14 -3.75
C GLN A 14 0.77 -22.81 -3.60
N ALA A 15 0.07 -21.72 -3.90
CA ALA A 15 0.58 -20.38 -3.76
C ALA A 15 0.91 -20.19 -2.27
N GLY A 16 2.19 -20.01 -1.96
CA GLY A 16 2.64 -19.65 -0.60
C GLY A 16 1.98 -18.32 -0.18
N PRO A 17 2.18 -17.87 1.06
CA PRO A 17 1.57 -16.64 1.54
C PRO A 17 1.90 -15.48 0.59
N ALA A 18 0.88 -14.66 0.28
CA ALA A 18 1.00 -13.56 -0.67
C ALA A 18 1.08 -12.21 0.04
N ILE A 19 1.84 -11.29 -0.57
CA ILE A 19 1.80 -9.86 -0.30
C ILE A 19 0.99 -9.23 -1.43
N LEU A 20 -0.09 -8.53 -1.12
CA LEU A 20 -0.74 -7.64 -2.06
C LEU A 20 -0.08 -6.26 -2.00
N LEU A 21 0.47 -5.80 -3.12
CA LEU A 21 1.08 -4.49 -3.27
C LEU A 21 0.27 -3.68 -4.27
N THR A 22 -0.32 -2.57 -3.85
CA THR A 22 -1.14 -1.78 -4.77
C THR A 22 -0.50 -0.44 -5.08
N GLY A 23 -0.78 0.09 -6.27
CA GLY A 23 -0.45 1.43 -6.69
C GLY A 23 -1.61 2.01 -7.49
N PHE A 24 -1.67 3.32 -7.62
CA PHE A 24 -2.75 3.99 -8.33
C PHE A 24 -2.45 4.19 -9.81
N ASP A 25 -3.52 4.28 -10.61
CA ASP A 25 -3.46 4.79 -11.97
C ASP A 25 -2.97 6.25 -12.00
N PRO A 26 -2.57 6.78 -13.17
CA PRO A 26 -2.24 8.18 -13.34
C PRO A 26 -3.43 9.09 -13.01
N PHE A 27 -3.16 10.23 -12.38
CA PHE A 27 -4.17 11.25 -12.06
C PHE A 27 -3.60 12.66 -12.24
N GLY A 28 -4.48 13.67 -12.25
CA GLY A 28 -4.08 15.08 -12.33
C GLY A 28 -3.33 15.44 -13.61
N GLY A 29 -3.57 14.73 -14.73
CA GLY A 29 -2.90 14.95 -16.01
C GLY A 29 -1.49 14.35 -16.14
N GLY A 30 -1.01 13.64 -15.13
CA GLY A 30 0.29 12.93 -15.16
C GLY A 30 0.26 11.73 -16.11
N ALA A 31 1.36 11.47 -16.84
CA ALA A 31 1.48 10.28 -17.69
C ALA A 31 1.74 8.99 -16.91
N HIS A 32 2.35 9.08 -15.74
CA HIS A 32 2.72 7.94 -14.89
C HIS A 32 2.46 8.25 -13.42
N ASN A 33 2.11 7.21 -12.67
CA ASN A 33 2.02 7.28 -11.22
C ASN A 33 3.18 6.44 -10.61
N PRO A 34 4.10 7.06 -9.84
CA PRO A 34 5.22 6.34 -9.21
C PRO A 34 4.77 5.13 -8.40
N SER A 35 3.64 5.22 -7.72
CA SER A 35 3.14 4.13 -6.87
C SER A 35 2.86 2.86 -7.69
N TRP A 36 2.28 2.99 -8.88
CA TRP A 36 2.06 1.85 -9.77
C TRP A 36 3.38 1.29 -10.32
N LEU A 37 4.27 2.16 -10.80
CA LEU A 37 5.56 1.70 -11.34
C LEU A 37 6.39 0.91 -10.32
N ILE A 38 6.34 1.29 -9.04
CA ILE A 38 6.98 0.55 -7.95
C ILE A 38 6.30 -0.81 -7.75
N ALA A 39 4.97 -0.84 -7.69
CA ALA A 39 4.21 -2.07 -7.50
C ALA A 39 4.46 -3.05 -8.66
N GLU A 40 4.42 -2.57 -9.89
CA GLU A 40 4.69 -3.33 -11.10
C GLU A 40 6.14 -3.90 -11.11
N ALA A 41 7.14 -3.10 -10.73
CA ALA A 41 8.54 -3.53 -10.67
C ALA A 41 8.79 -4.64 -9.63
N LEU A 42 7.95 -4.74 -8.60
CA LEU A 42 8.05 -5.77 -7.56
C LEU A 42 7.12 -6.96 -7.82
N HIS A 43 6.23 -6.89 -8.81
CA HIS A 43 5.31 -7.98 -9.13
C HIS A 43 6.04 -9.28 -9.43
N GLY A 44 5.54 -10.39 -8.90
CA GLY A 44 6.11 -11.73 -9.09
C GLY A 44 7.36 -12.03 -8.26
N GLN A 45 7.99 -11.03 -7.63
CA GLN A 45 9.14 -11.26 -6.77
C GLN A 45 8.76 -12.02 -5.50
N ARG A 46 9.73 -12.74 -4.92
CA ARG A 46 9.58 -13.36 -3.59
C ARG A 46 10.33 -12.55 -2.54
N ILE A 47 9.61 -12.08 -1.54
CA ILE A 47 10.15 -11.31 -0.41
C ILE A 47 9.93 -12.10 0.88
N ALA A 48 10.99 -12.52 1.54
CA ALA A 48 10.94 -13.35 2.75
C ALA A 48 9.97 -14.55 2.64
N GLY A 49 9.99 -15.23 1.48
CA GLY A 49 9.13 -16.39 1.20
C GLY A 49 7.72 -16.08 0.69
N HIS A 50 7.29 -14.81 0.71
CA HIS A 50 5.97 -14.37 0.22
C HIS A 50 6.05 -13.89 -1.22
N GLN A 51 5.09 -14.29 -2.05
CA GLN A 51 5.00 -13.80 -3.42
C GLN A 51 4.31 -12.44 -3.44
N VAL A 52 4.92 -11.48 -4.14
CA VAL A 52 4.31 -10.14 -4.36
C VAL A 52 3.35 -10.21 -5.54
N VAL A 53 2.11 -9.85 -5.29
CA VAL A 53 1.06 -9.67 -6.30
C VAL A 53 0.76 -8.19 -6.39
N ALA A 54 1.06 -7.56 -7.52
CA ALA A 54 0.72 -6.17 -7.75
C ALA A 54 -0.70 -6.02 -8.30
N ALA A 55 -1.41 -5.00 -7.84
CA ALA A 55 -2.71 -4.60 -8.39
C ALA A 55 -2.77 -3.07 -8.55
N GLN A 56 -3.26 -2.61 -9.70
CA GLN A 56 -3.49 -1.20 -9.93
C GLN A 56 -4.89 -0.81 -9.43
N LEU A 57 -4.96 0.26 -8.67
CA LEU A 57 -6.22 0.83 -8.17
C LEU A 57 -6.58 2.07 -8.99
N PRO A 58 -7.85 2.28 -9.32
CA PRO A 58 -8.29 3.56 -9.86
C PRO A 58 -8.17 4.65 -8.79
N THR A 59 -7.80 5.86 -9.21
CA THR A 59 -7.82 7.05 -8.33
C THR A 59 -9.24 7.60 -8.26
N VAL A 60 -10.16 6.83 -7.64
CA VAL A 60 -11.60 7.09 -7.53
C VAL A 60 -12.08 6.71 -6.15
N PHE A 61 -12.87 7.61 -5.52
CA PHE A 61 -13.52 7.31 -4.25
C PHE A 61 -14.51 6.14 -4.37
N GLY A 62 -14.57 5.30 -3.35
CA GLY A 62 -15.50 4.16 -3.29
C GLY A 62 -15.13 2.94 -4.16
N GLN A 63 -14.22 3.06 -5.11
CA GLN A 63 -13.80 1.96 -5.99
C GLN A 63 -12.40 1.40 -5.68
N SER A 64 -11.66 2.06 -4.80
CA SER A 64 -10.28 1.67 -4.44
C SER A 64 -10.23 0.59 -3.37
N LEU A 65 -11.21 -0.31 -3.30
CA LEU A 65 -11.27 -1.36 -2.27
C LEU A 65 -10.40 -2.56 -2.67
N VAL A 66 -9.53 -2.96 -1.75
CA VAL A 66 -8.62 -4.09 -1.87
C VAL A 66 -9.37 -5.39 -1.55
N GLN A 67 -10.08 -5.98 -2.51
CA GLN A 67 -10.92 -7.16 -2.26
C GLN A 67 -10.38 -8.50 -2.78
N ALA A 68 -9.23 -8.55 -3.45
CA ALA A 68 -9.10 -9.66 -4.39
C ALA A 68 -8.33 -10.92 -3.95
N HIS A 69 -7.40 -10.94 -3.02
CA HIS A 69 -6.47 -12.10 -2.96
C HIS A 69 -6.29 -12.75 -1.58
N GLN A 70 -7.08 -12.39 -0.58
CA GLN A 70 -6.91 -12.86 0.80
C GLN A 70 -5.43 -12.88 1.24
N PRO A 71 -4.67 -11.77 1.06
CA PRO A 71 -3.26 -11.73 1.32
C PRO A 71 -2.97 -11.74 2.82
N ALA A 72 -1.83 -12.30 3.21
CA ALA A 72 -1.33 -12.22 4.57
C ALA A 72 -0.90 -10.79 4.93
N LEU A 73 -0.49 -10.00 3.92
CA LEU A 73 -0.07 -8.62 4.06
C LEU A 73 -0.52 -7.80 2.85
N THR A 74 -1.10 -6.62 3.10
CA THR A 74 -1.44 -5.64 2.07
C THR A 74 -0.67 -4.35 2.33
N LEU A 75 0.09 -3.88 1.34
CA LEU A 75 0.72 -2.56 1.34
C LEU A 75 0.18 -1.75 0.17
N CYS A 76 -0.48 -0.64 0.48
CA CYS A 76 -0.93 0.30 -0.54
C CYS A 76 0.11 1.41 -0.71
N LEU A 77 0.36 1.80 -1.95
CA LEU A 77 1.26 2.89 -2.30
C LEU A 77 0.47 4.02 -2.95
N GLY A 78 0.86 5.29 -2.68
CA GLY A 78 0.29 6.46 -3.32
C GLY A 78 1.33 7.55 -3.52
N LEU A 79 1.14 8.38 -4.55
CA LEU A 79 1.98 9.55 -4.78
C LEU A 79 1.60 10.68 -3.81
N ALA A 80 2.58 11.24 -3.12
CA ALA A 80 2.45 12.51 -2.39
C ALA A 80 3.53 13.49 -2.86
N GLY A 81 3.17 14.34 -3.81
CA GLY A 81 4.04 15.43 -4.29
C GLY A 81 4.41 16.37 -3.13
N GLY A 82 5.66 16.86 -3.17
CA GLY A 82 6.20 17.75 -2.13
C GLY A 82 6.87 17.01 -0.97
N ARG A 83 6.79 15.69 -0.87
CA ARG A 83 7.54 14.89 0.11
C ARG A 83 8.90 14.48 -0.46
N ALA A 84 9.94 14.51 0.39
CA ALA A 84 11.31 14.17 0.01
C ALA A 84 11.71 12.72 0.35
N ALA A 85 10.84 11.99 1.02
CA ALA A 85 11.11 10.66 1.57
C ALA A 85 9.91 9.72 1.36
N LEU A 86 10.14 8.42 1.45
CA LEU A 86 9.07 7.46 1.61
C LEU A 86 8.39 7.70 2.97
N SER A 87 7.09 7.92 2.98
CA SER A 87 6.35 8.25 4.21
C SER A 87 5.41 7.10 4.57
N ILE A 88 5.75 6.36 5.64
CA ILE A 88 4.95 5.24 6.14
C ILE A 88 3.81 5.82 6.98
N GLU A 89 2.57 5.64 6.54
CA GLU A 89 1.41 6.21 7.19
C GLU A 89 1.03 5.43 8.44
N ARG A 90 0.86 6.16 9.56
CA ARG A 90 0.48 5.59 10.85
C ARG A 90 -1.02 5.36 10.95
N ILE A 91 -1.83 6.22 10.35
CA ILE A 91 -3.26 6.33 10.64
C ILE A 91 -4.05 6.75 9.40
N GLY A 92 -5.21 6.13 9.21
CA GLY A 92 -6.26 6.58 8.30
C GLY A 92 -7.45 7.11 9.08
N ILE A 93 -8.02 8.24 8.66
CA ILE A 93 -9.14 8.90 9.33
C ILE A 93 -10.43 8.76 8.51
N ASN A 94 -11.59 8.79 9.19
CA ASN A 94 -12.90 8.60 8.57
C ASN A 94 -13.44 9.88 7.91
N ILE A 95 -12.64 10.49 7.04
CA ILE A 95 -13.00 11.71 6.32
C ILE A 95 -12.52 11.61 4.86
N ASN A 96 -13.41 11.99 3.93
CA ASN A 96 -13.09 12.38 2.57
C ASN A 96 -13.29 13.89 2.47
N ASP A 97 -12.24 14.61 2.15
CA ASP A 97 -12.27 16.06 1.89
C ASP A 97 -11.29 16.35 0.76
N ALA A 98 -11.85 16.50 -0.46
CA ALA A 98 -11.09 16.45 -1.70
C ALA A 98 -10.83 17.87 -2.23
N ARG A 99 -9.57 18.30 -2.26
CA ARG A 99 -9.16 19.59 -2.83
C ARG A 99 -9.35 19.64 -4.35
N ILE A 100 -9.31 18.50 -5.03
CA ILE A 100 -9.50 18.34 -6.48
C ILE A 100 -10.45 17.16 -6.72
N PRO A 101 -11.16 17.11 -7.87
CA PRO A 101 -11.92 15.93 -8.23
C PRO A 101 -11.02 14.70 -8.45
N ASP A 102 -11.55 13.54 -8.18
CA ASP A 102 -10.95 12.27 -8.54
C ASP A 102 -11.07 11.98 -10.06
N ASN A 103 -10.57 10.83 -10.54
CA ASN A 103 -10.63 10.49 -11.96
C ASN A 103 -12.05 10.23 -12.49
N ALA A 104 -13.05 10.08 -11.63
CA ALA A 104 -14.47 9.99 -12.00
C ALA A 104 -15.22 11.33 -11.85
N GLY A 105 -14.53 12.40 -11.42
CA GLY A 105 -15.10 13.72 -11.21
C GLY A 105 -15.76 13.92 -9.84
N ALA A 106 -15.64 12.96 -8.91
CA ALA A 106 -16.16 13.10 -7.56
C ALA A 106 -15.24 13.96 -6.69
N GLN A 107 -15.82 14.92 -5.97
CA GLN A 107 -15.09 15.82 -5.07
C GLN A 107 -15.85 15.95 -3.76
N PRO A 108 -15.82 14.92 -2.90
CA PRO A 108 -16.47 14.95 -1.61
C PRO A 108 -15.85 16.01 -0.69
N ILE A 109 -16.67 16.63 0.16
CA ILE A 109 -16.26 17.62 1.18
C ILE A 109 -16.82 17.14 2.52
N ASP A 110 -15.94 16.95 3.49
CA ASP A 110 -16.26 16.54 4.88
C ASP A 110 -17.23 15.34 4.98
N THR A 111 -17.12 14.39 4.05
CA THR A 111 -17.95 13.18 4.09
C THR A 111 -17.20 12.01 4.75
N PRO A 112 -17.90 11.11 5.48
CA PRO A 112 -17.22 9.94 6.02
C PRO A 112 -16.77 8.97 4.91
N VAL A 113 -15.62 8.31 5.10
CA VAL A 113 -15.21 7.16 4.28
C VAL A 113 -16.19 6.01 4.47
N GLN A 114 -16.54 5.74 5.73
CA GLN A 114 -17.49 4.71 6.12
C GLN A 114 -18.50 5.31 7.11
N SER A 115 -19.77 5.38 6.70
CA SER A 115 -20.84 5.83 7.58
C SER A 115 -20.96 4.94 8.82
N GLY A 116 -20.99 5.54 10.01
CA GLY A 116 -21.03 4.82 11.29
C GLY A 116 -19.74 4.13 11.68
N GLY A 117 -18.68 4.24 10.89
CA GLY A 117 -17.36 3.72 11.23
C GLY A 117 -16.66 4.56 12.31
N PRO A 118 -15.64 4.01 13.01
CA PRO A 118 -14.85 4.77 13.98
C PRO A 118 -14.11 5.95 13.35
N ALA A 119 -13.72 6.92 14.17
CA ALA A 119 -13.06 8.15 13.69
C ALA A 119 -11.74 7.87 12.94
N ALA A 120 -11.03 6.81 13.30
CA ALA A 120 -9.74 6.47 12.69
C ALA A 120 -9.36 5.00 12.91
N TYR A 121 -8.44 4.50 12.08
CA TYR A 121 -7.75 3.24 12.26
C TYR A 121 -6.23 3.44 12.18
N PHE A 122 -5.49 2.83 13.09
CA PHE A 122 -4.05 2.69 12.93
C PHE A 122 -3.71 1.62 11.89
N ALA A 123 -2.63 1.85 11.12
CA ALA A 123 -2.04 0.80 10.29
C ALA A 123 -1.59 -0.38 11.18
N SER A 124 -1.79 -1.60 10.72
CA SER A 124 -1.42 -2.81 11.46
C SER A 124 -0.06 -3.40 11.06
N LEU A 125 0.62 -2.76 10.10
CA LEU A 125 2.00 -3.10 9.75
C LEU A 125 2.98 -2.58 10.81
N PRO A 126 4.16 -3.23 10.98
CA PRO A 126 5.20 -2.79 11.92
C PRO A 126 5.96 -1.58 11.36
N ILE A 127 5.33 -0.40 11.42
CA ILE A 127 5.77 0.82 10.73
C ILE A 127 7.18 1.27 11.11
N LYS A 128 7.60 1.02 12.35
CA LYS A 128 8.94 1.40 12.83
C LYS A 128 10.02 0.41 12.43
N ALA A 129 9.68 -0.88 12.35
CA ALA A 129 10.56 -1.88 11.77
C ALA A 129 10.74 -1.64 10.26
N MET A 130 9.66 -1.28 9.55
CA MET A 130 9.71 -0.87 8.16
C MET A 130 10.60 0.37 7.96
N LEU A 131 10.40 1.43 8.75
CA LEU A 131 11.24 2.63 8.75
C LEU A 131 12.73 2.28 8.85
N ARG A 132 13.08 1.49 9.86
CA ARG A 132 14.48 1.05 10.07
C ARG A 132 15.00 0.24 8.90
N GLY A 133 14.17 -0.63 8.31
CA GLY A 133 14.53 -1.43 7.13
C GLY A 133 14.87 -0.55 5.93
N VAL A 134 14.03 0.44 5.63
CA VAL A 134 14.22 1.39 4.52
C VAL A 134 15.47 2.25 4.74
N GLN A 135 15.66 2.77 5.95
CA GLN A 135 16.84 3.59 6.29
C GLN A 135 18.14 2.78 6.15
N ARG A 136 18.16 1.50 6.55
CA ARG A 136 19.31 0.60 6.34
C ARG A 136 19.59 0.31 4.88
N ALA A 137 18.57 0.37 4.03
CA ALA A 137 18.74 0.28 2.57
C ALA A 137 19.25 1.59 1.94
N GLY A 138 19.51 2.63 2.74
CA GLY A 138 20.03 3.92 2.26
C GLY A 138 18.99 4.76 1.51
N VAL A 139 17.70 4.59 1.83
CA VAL A 139 16.60 5.35 1.21
C VAL A 139 15.99 6.28 2.26
N PRO A 140 15.75 7.57 1.95
CA PRO A 140 15.05 8.47 2.83
C PRO A 140 13.67 7.95 3.21
N CYS A 141 13.36 7.92 4.51
CA CYS A 141 12.10 7.39 5.01
C CYS A 141 11.71 8.02 6.34
N GLU A 142 10.43 8.23 6.52
CA GLU A 142 9.83 8.80 7.72
C GLU A 142 8.53 8.06 8.11
N VAL A 143 8.02 8.29 9.32
CA VAL A 143 6.67 7.92 9.72
C VAL A 143 5.79 9.16 9.65
N SER A 144 4.74 9.09 8.86
CA SER A 144 3.76 10.15 8.70
C SER A 144 2.56 9.96 9.64
N GLN A 145 2.02 11.07 10.13
CA GLN A 145 0.85 11.09 11.01
C GLN A 145 -0.46 11.32 10.25
N THR A 146 -0.42 11.48 8.92
CA THR A 146 -1.63 11.70 8.11
C THR A 146 -1.43 11.29 6.66
N ALA A 147 -2.37 10.49 6.14
CA ALA A 147 -2.47 10.17 4.72
C ALA A 147 -3.26 11.25 3.93
N GLY A 148 -3.55 12.39 4.55
CA GLY A 148 -4.42 13.42 3.99
C GLY A 148 -5.90 13.05 4.09
N THR A 149 -6.71 13.57 3.15
CA THR A 149 -8.17 13.37 3.12
C THR A 149 -8.68 13.04 1.70
N PHE A 150 -7.77 12.77 0.79
CA PHE A 150 -8.05 12.34 -0.59
C PHE A 150 -8.11 10.81 -0.70
N VAL A 151 -8.07 10.27 -1.92
CA VAL A 151 -8.21 8.83 -2.22
C VAL A 151 -7.20 7.96 -1.45
N CYS A 152 -6.00 8.44 -1.15
CA CYS A 152 -5.00 7.71 -0.37
C CYS A 152 -5.48 7.37 1.05
N ASN A 153 -6.03 8.36 1.75
CA ASN A 153 -6.64 8.16 3.06
C ASN A 153 -7.88 7.27 2.98
N HIS A 154 -8.71 7.46 1.94
CA HIS A 154 -9.88 6.61 1.69
C HIS A 154 -9.49 5.13 1.59
N VAL A 155 -8.43 4.82 0.82
CA VAL A 155 -7.92 3.45 0.67
C VAL A 155 -7.33 2.91 1.96
N LEU A 156 -6.51 3.71 2.67
CA LEU A 156 -5.94 3.28 3.95
C LEU A 156 -7.03 2.98 4.98
N TYR A 157 -7.96 3.92 5.17
CA TYR A 157 -9.07 3.73 6.11
C TYR A 157 -9.92 2.53 5.72
N GLY A 158 -10.31 2.42 4.44
CA GLY A 158 -11.13 1.32 3.92
C GLY A 158 -10.46 -0.04 4.09
N LEU A 159 -9.15 -0.16 3.82
CA LEU A 159 -8.38 -1.37 4.07
C LEU A 159 -8.42 -1.75 5.55
N MET A 160 -8.14 -0.80 6.44
CA MET A 160 -8.11 -1.07 7.88
C MET A 160 -9.49 -1.41 8.43
N HIS A 161 -10.55 -0.79 7.87
CA HIS A 161 -11.93 -1.13 8.21
C HIS A 161 -12.27 -2.58 7.81
N LEU A 162 -11.92 -3.02 6.59
CA LEU A 162 -12.10 -4.41 6.13
C LEU A 162 -11.36 -5.42 7.03
N LEU A 163 -10.12 -5.11 7.41
CA LEU A 163 -9.35 -5.96 8.34
C LEU A 163 -10.03 -6.06 9.71
N ALA A 164 -10.56 -4.93 10.22
CA ALA A 164 -11.27 -4.88 11.51
C ALA A 164 -12.60 -5.65 11.49
N GLN A 165 -13.27 -5.75 10.33
CA GLN A 165 -14.51 -6.53 10.16
C GLN A 165 -14.27 -8.04 10.10
N GLY A 166 -13.02 -8.51 10.10
CA GLY A 166 -12.69 -9.94 10.03
C GLY A 166 -12.99 -10.59 8.67
N THR A 167 -13.16 -9.82 7.61
CA THR A 167 -13.40 -10.31 6.24
C THR A 167 -12.13 -10.78 5.54
N ALA A 168 -10.96 -10.46 6.09
CA ALA A 168 -9.65 -10.90 5.63
C ALA A 168 -9.17 -12.16 6.39
N PRO A 169 -8.14 -12.88 5.90
CA PRO A 169 -7.54 -13.99 6.62
C PRO A 169 -7.12 -13.60 8.04
N GLN A 170 -7.25 -14.54 8.98
CA GLN A 170 -6.83 -14.31 10.36
C GLN A 170 -5.35 -13.89 10.43
N GLY A 171 -5.08 -12.77 11.09
CA GLY A 171 -3.73 -12.22 11.22
C GLY A 171 -3.25 -11.42 10.00
N ALA A 172 -4.11 -11.20 9.00
CA ALA A 172 -3.80 -10.30 7.89
C ALA A 172 -3.50 -8.89 8.39
N ARG A 173 -2.47 -8.25 7.80
CA ARG A 173 -2.01 -6.91 8.18
C ARG A 173 -2.03 -5.98 6.99
N GLY A 174 -2.26 -4.70 7.25
CA GLY A 174 -2.35 -3.69 6.21
C GLY A 174 -1.73 -2.35 6.60
N GLY A 175 -1.40 -1.57 5.58
CA GLY A 175 -0.87 -0.22 5.74
C GLY A 175 -0.70 0.49 4.41
N PHE A 176 -0.13 1.69 4.49
CA PHE A 176 0.04 2.59 3.36
C PHE A 176 1.41 3.29 3.41
N VAL A 177 2.02 3.49 2.23
CA VAL A 177 3.23 4.29 2.07
C VAL A 177 3.03 5.31 0.96
N HIS A 178 3.22 6.58 1.28
CA HIS A 178 3.35 7.60 0.26
C HIS A 178 4.76 7.61 -0.32
N VAL A 179 4.84 7.79 -1.63
CA VAL A 179 6.09 7.91 -2.38
C VAL A 179 6.19 9.30 -3.00
N PRO A 180 7.40 9.89 -3.11
CA PRO A 180 7.62 11.18 -3.75
C PRO A 180 7.42 11.13 -5.27
N TRP A 181 7.58 12.30 -5.92
CA TRP A 181 7.71 12.40 -7.37
C TRP A 181 8.84 11.52 -7.90
N LEU A 182 8.70 11.05 -9.15
CA LEU A 182 9.82 10.55 -9.94
C LEU A 182 10.73 11.71 -10.37
N SER A 183 11.98 11.41 -10.62
CA SER A 183 12.90 12.36 -11.27
C SER A 183 12.29 12.88 -12.57
N GLY A 184 12.15 14.20 -12.67
CA GLY A 184 11.55 14.88 -13.82
C GLY A 184 10.03 15.12 -13.73
N GLN A 185 9.34 14.65 -12.69
CA GLN A 185 7.92 14.96 -12.47
C GLN A 185 7.69 16.17 -11.57
N GLY A 186 8.58 16.44 -10.62
CA GLY A 186 8.46 17.53 -9.66
C GLY A 186 9.55 17.48 -8.61
N GLU A 187 9.51 18.46 -7.67
CA GLU A 187 10.47 18.57 -6.57
C GLU A 187 9.74 18.60 -5.21
N PRO A 188 10.33 18.00 -4.16
CA PRO A 188 11.46 17.06 -4.21
C PRO A 188 11.08 15.71 -4.86
N HIS A 189 12.06 14.95 -5.32
CA HIS A 189 11.84 13.66 -5.99
C HIS A 189 12.84 12.58 -5.54
N LEU A 190 12.51 11.31 -5.84
CA LEU A 190 13.43 10.17 -5.71
C LEU A 190 13.47 9.37 -7.03
N PRO A 191 14.66 8.81 -7.38
CA PRO A 191 14.75 7.87 -8.50
C PRO A 191 13.88 6.63 -8.26
N LEU A 192 13.23 6.13 -9.31
CA LEU A 192 12.36 4.93 -9.22
C LEU A 192 13.11 3.74 -8.57
N ARG A 193 14.36 3.49 -8.99
CA ARG A 193 15.19 2.39 -8.45
C ARG A 193 15.35 2.47 -6.92
N ASP A 194 15.45 3.68 -6.38
CA ASP A 194 15.65 3.90 -4.94
C ASP A 194 14.33 3.68 -4.20
N MET A 195 13.20 4.14 -4.75
CA MET A 195 11.89 3.87 -4.20
C MET A 195 11.56 2.36 -4.23
N VAL A 196 11.83 1.66 -5.32
CA VAL A 196 11.67 0.19 -5.42
C VAL A 196 12.51 -0.51 -4.36
N ARG A 197 13.79 -0.13 -4.18
CA ARG A 197 14.66 -0.68 -3.14
C ARG A 197 14.11 -0.42 -1.74
N GLY A 198 13.60 0.79 -1.49
CA GLY A 198 12.99 1.17 -0.21
C GLY A 198 11.73 0.35 0.09
N ILE A 199 10.82 0.22 -0.87
CA ILE A 199 9.58 -0.57 -0.68
C ILE A 199 9.90 -2.06 -0.53
N HIS A 200 10.86 -2.60 -1.27
CA HIS A 200 11.34 -3.97 -1.04
C HIS A 200 11.83 -4.17 0.40
N ALA A 201 12.65 -3.26 0.92
CA ALA A 201 13.16 -3.31 2.29
C ALA A 201 12.04 -3.15 3.34
N ALA A 202 11.05 -2.30 3.07
CA ALA A 202 9.87 -2.14 3.92
C ALA A 202 9.06 -3.43 4.01
N LEU A 203 8.77 -4.07 2.86
CA LEU A 203 8.05 -5.34 2.80
C LEU A 203 8.82 -6.47 3.50
N TRP A 204 10.14 -6.55 3.29
CA TRP A 204 11.00 -7.51 3.97
C TRP A 204 10.90 -7.37 5.49
N ALA A 205 11.01 -6.14 6.00
CA ALA A 205 10.88 -5.85 7.43
C ALA A 205 9.47 -6.16 7.95
N ALA A 206 8.42 -5.84 7.18
CA ALA A 206 7.04 -6.10 7.56
C ALA A 206 6.73 -7.60 7.68
N VAL A 207 7.30 -8.43 6.81
CA VAL A 207 7.14 -9.89 6.89
C VAL A 207 7.86 -10.46 8.10
N LEU A 208 9.11 -10.06 8.34
CA LEU A 208 9.95 -10.62 9.39
C LEU A 208 9.62 -10.11 10.81
N ALA A 209 8.92 -8.97 10.93
CA ALA A 209 8.53 -8.41 12.21
C ALA A 209 7.03 -8.64 12.48
N PRO A 210 6.63 -9.70 13.22
CA PRO A 210 5.24 -9.91 13.58
C PRO A 210 4.70 -8.83 14.52
N GLN A 211 5.57 -8.20 15.29
CA GLN A 211 5.29 -7.06 16.17
C GLN A 211 6.26 -5.91 15.85
N ASP A 212 5.82 -4.68 16.08
CA ASP A 212 6.65 -3.51 15.83
C ASP A 212 7.75 -3.35 16.91
N ILE A 213 8.81 -2.64 16.55
CA ILE A 213 9.93 -2.37 17.45
C ILE A 213 9.68 -1.09 18.26
N ALA A 214 10.26 -1.01 19.46
CA ALA A 214 10.31 0.21 20.27
C ALA A 214 11.34 1.18 19.67
N LEU A 215 10.85 2.15 18.91
CA LEU A 215 11.64 3.20 18.29
C LEU A 215 10.81 4.49 18.27
N GLN A 216 11.38 5.59 18.75
CA GLN A 216 10.74 6.89 18.57
C GLN A 216 10.81 7.29 17.09
N ALA A 217 9.67 7.65 16.51
CA ALA A 217 9.55 8.08 15.12
C ALA A 217 8.22 8.82 14.90
N GLY A 218 8.18 9.66 13.89
CA GLY A 218 7.00 10.45 13.52
C GLY A 218 7.03 11.86 14.08
N ASP A 219 8.19 12.51 13.98
CA ASP A 219 8.33 13.93 14.27
C ASP A 219 7.57 14.76 13.23
N THR A 220 7.00 15.86 13.67
CA THR A 220 6.11 16.73 12.87
C THR A 220 6.71 18.12 12.65
N HIS A 221 8.02 18.25 12.69
CA HIS A 221 8.69 19.56 12.56
C HIS A 221 9.50 19.64 11.31
#